data_7f67b6df010a3c9ad32c2bc3ac8de8ae
#
_entry.id   7f67b6df010a3c9ad32c2bc3ac8de8ae
#
_cell.length_a   1.000
_cell.length_b   1.000
_cell.length_c   1.000
_cell.angle_alpha   90.00
_cell.angle_beta   90.00
_cell.angle_gamma   90.00
#
_symmetry.space_group_name_H-M   'P 1'
#
loop_
_entity.id
_entity.type
_entity.pdbx_description
1 polymer ?
#
loop_
_entity_poly.entity_id
_entity_poly.type
_entity_poly.pdbx_seq_one_letter_code
_entity_poly.pdbx_strand_id
1 'polypeptide(L)'
;MTFARAVKNKELAYISRLLSIFGVVEERQMRLLFQHLEAKDYGKIMTRLHREGMIYRTPDAKYLAPSELTAMRTDRRNSVLCFWAFIQIRDKAQDFCMGEPPTIITVASKSTDYDLIPLSRENIALINEQVEDMPERSVRYLITDDLKLISGVERRFRNDYVLHIQDDGEIETYEL
;
A
#
# COMPACT_ATOMS: atom_id res chain seq x y z
N MET A 1 -4.51 -28.57 17.35
CA MET A 1 -4.77 -27.52 16.30
C MET A 1 -3.90 -27.86 15.11
N THR A 2 -4.46 -28.16 13.94
CA THR A 2 -3.70 -28.59 12.76
C THR A 2 -2.95 -27.38 12.17
N PHE A 3 -1.69 -27.58 11.75
CA PHE A 3 -0.80 -26.57 11.13
C PHE A 3 -1.50 -25.72 10.05
N ALA A 4 -2.31 -26.37 9.20
CA ALA A 4 -3.12 -25.67 8.18
C ALA A 4 -4.13 -24.65 8.74
N ARG A 5 -4.64 -24.83 9.97
CA ARG A 5 -5.57 -23.88 10.60
C ARG A 5 -4.83 -22.65 11.17
N ALA A 6 -3.61 -22.86 11.65
CA ALA A 6 -2.74 -21.76 12.14
C ALA A 6 -2.27 -20.87 10.99
N VAL A 7 -1.85 -21.44 9.86
CA VAL A 7 -1.46 -20.69 8.65
C VAL A 7 -2.62 -19.84 8.16
N LYS A 8 -3.83 -20.42 8.01
CA LYS A 8 -5.02 -19.66 7.55
C LYS A 8 -5.37 -18.47 8.46
N ASN A 9 -5.18 -18.58 9.77
CA ASN A 9 -5.44 -17.46 10.68
C ASN A 9 -4.41 -16.34 10.53
N LYS A 10 -3.17 -16.66 10.20
CA LYS A 10 -2.10 -15.67 9.94
C LYS A 10 -2.42 -14.84 8.69
N GLU A 11 -2.84 -15.50 7.61
CA GLU A 11 -3.22 -14.82 6.37
C GLU A 11 -4.44 -13.91 6.55
N LEU A 12 -5.45 -14.36 7.32
CA LEU A 12 -6.62 -13.55 7.66
C LEU A 12 -6.21 -12.26 8.39
N ALA A 13 -5.38 -12.36 9.42
CA ALA A 13 -4.90 -11.21 10.19
C ALA A 13 -4.07 -10.26 9.31
N TYR A 14 -3.24 -10.81 8.43
CA TYR A 14 -2.39 -10.03 7.53
C TYR A 14 -3.24 -9.22 6.52
N ILE A 15 -4.23 -9.84 5.87
CA ILE A 15 -5.15 -9.16 4.96
C ILE A 15 -5.91 -8.04 5.68
N SER A 16 -6.45 -8.33 6.87
CA SER A 16 -7.19 -7.32 7.65
C SER A 16 -6.29 -6.14 8.03
N ARG A 17 -5.04 -6.39 8.42
CA ARG A 17 -4.06 -5.34 8.72
C ARG A 17 -3.75 -4.47 7.50
N LEU A 18 -3.53 -5.08 6.34
CA LEU A 18 -3.30 -4.35 5.09
C LEU A 18 -4.49 -3.45 4.75
N LEU A 19 -5.70 -3.99 4.78
CA LEU A 19 -6.90 -3.21 4.47
C LEU A 19 -7.14 -2.08 5.49
N SER A 20 -6.78 -2.26 6.77
CA SER A 20 -6.91 -1.20 7.76
C SER A 20 -5.96 -0.03 7.52
N ILE A 21 -4.79 -0.27 6.90
CA ILE A 21 -3.79 0.75 6.59
C ILE A 21 -4.10 1.44 5.26
N PHE A 22 -4.30 0.66 4.20
CA PHE A 22 -4.51 1.20 2.86
C PHE A 22 -5.94 1.69 2.62
N GLY A 23 -6.91 1.20 3.39
CA GLY A 23 -8.32 1.52 3.24
C GLY A 23 -8.96 0.86 2.04
N VAL A 24 -8.42 1.02 0.83
CA VAL A 24 -8.95 0.41 -0.41
C VAL A 24 -7.81 -0.15 -1.24
N VAL A 25 -7.97 -1.39 -1.73
CA VAL A 25 -7.02 -2.02 -2.66
C VAL A 25 -7.79 -2.72 -3.79
N GLU A 26 -7.14 -2.95 -4.92
CA GLU A 26 -7.75 -3.75 -5.98
C GLU A 26 -7.67 -5.25 -5.65
N GLU A 27 -8.70 -6.00 -6.02
CA GLU A 27 -8.73 -7.48 -5.88
C GLU A 27 -7.53 -8.12 -6.59
N ARG A 28 -7.13 -7.61 -7.78
CA ARG A 28 -5.98 -8.11 -8.54
C ARG A 28 -4.66 -7.92 -7.79
N GLN A 29 -4.49 -6.80 -7.09
CA GLN A 29 -3.31 -6.52 -6.27
C GLN A 29 -3.22 -7.49 -5.08
N MET A 30 -4.34 -7.69 -4.38
CA MET A 30 -4.42 -8.65 -3.29
C MET A 30 -4.14 -10.06 -3.78
N ARG A 31 -4.66 -10.44 -4.94
CA ARG A 31 -4.40 -11.76 -5.54
C ARG A 31 -2.91 -11.94 -5.89
N LEU A 32 -2.26 -10.90 -6.42
CA LEU A 32 -0.81 -10.91 -6.70
C LEU A 32 0.01 -11.06 -5.42
N LEU A 33 -0.34 -10.34 -4.36
CA LEU A 33 0.33 -10.43 -3.06
C LEU A 33 0.28 -11.86 -2.51
N PHE A 34 -0.82 -12.58 -2.73
CA PHE A 34 -1.05 -13.95 -2.27
C PHE A 34 -0.92 -15.00 -3.40
N GLN A 35 -0.13 -14.73 -4.44
CA GLN A 35 0.07 -15.63 -5.58
C GLN A 35 0.65 -17.01 -5.18
N HIS A 36 1.29 -17.10 -4.01
CA HIS A 36 1.81 -18.36 -3.45
C HIS A 36 0.69 -19.31 -2.98
N LEU A 37 -0.55 -18.81 -2.80
CA LEU A 37 -1.70 -19.63 -2.46
C LEU A 37 -2.40 -20.15 -3.71
N GLU A 38 -2.88 -21.40 -3.64
CA GLU A 38 -3.78 -21.92 -4.68
C GLU A 38 -5.07 -21.06 -4.74
N ALA A 39 -5.65 -20.91 -5.94
CA ALA A 39 -6.86 -20.10 -6.15
C ALA A 39 -8.02 -20.53 -5.23
N LYS A 40 -8.15 -21.84 -4.98
CA LYS A 40 -9.17 -22.41 -4.08
C LYS A 40 -8.97 -21.98 -2.63
N ASP A 41 -7.74 -21.94 -2.15
CA ASP A 41 -7.45 -21.57 -0.75
C ASP A 41 -7.54 -20.06 -0.55
N TYR A 42 -7.05 -19.24 -1.48
CA TYR A 42 -7.32 -17.81 -1.51
C TYR A 42 -8.82 -17.52 -1.48
N GLY A 43 -9.61 -18.16 -2.35
CA GLY A 43 -11.07 -18.01 -2.38
C GLY A 43 -11.75 -18.33 -1.06
N LYS A 44 -11.32 -19.40 -0.34
CA LYS A 44 -11.84 -19.73 0.99
C LYS A 44 -11.53 -18.65 2.04
N ILE A 45 -10.30 -18.09 2.00
CA ILE A 45 -9.89 -16.99 2.89
C ILE A 45 -10.78 -15.77 2.66
N MET A 46 -10.93 -15.35 1.40
CA MET A 46 -11.74 -14.18 1.04
C MET A 46 -13.22 -14.36 1.38
N THR A 47 -13.78 -15.55 1.13
CA THR A 47 -15.16 -15.88 1.49
C THR A 47 -15.37 -15.83 3.01
N ARG A 48 -14.40 -16.31 3.79
CA ARG A 48 -14.45 -16.25 5.24
C ARG A 48 -14.39 -14.82 5.75
N LEU A 49 -13.44 -14.01 5.27
CA LEU A 49 -13.32 -12.59 5.64
C LEU A 49 -14.61 -11.82 5.35
N HIS A 50 -15.20 -12.06 4.18
CA HIS A 50 -16.48 -11.42 3.81
C HIS A 50 -17.63 -11.86 4.73
N ARG A 51 -17.77 -13.17 5.00
CA ARG A 51 -18.81 -13.69 5.89
C ARG A 51 -18.67 -13.21 7.33
N GLU A 52 -17.43 -13.02 7.81
CA GLU A 52 -17.14 -12.51 9.15
C GLU A 52 -17.24 -10.96 9.21
N GLY A 53 -17.58 -10.29 8.09
CA GLY A 53 -17.71 -8.83 8.01
C GLY A 53 -16.39 -8.07 8.13
N MET A 54 -15.26 -8.77 7.91
CA MET A 54 -13.92 -8.18 8.01
C MET A 54 -13.47 -7.49 6.71
N ILE A 55 -14.15 -7.79 5.61
CA ILE A 55 -13.94 -7.12 4.32
C ILE A 55 -15.27 -6.79 3.65
N TYR A 56 -15.27 -5.69 2.93
CA TYR A 56 -16.28 -5.29 1.97
C TYR A 56 -15.69 -5.40 0.57
N ARG A 57 -16.45 -5.96 -0.37
CA ARG A 57 -16.13 -6.00 -1.79
C ARG A 57 -17.09 -5.09 -2.52
N THR A 58 -16.57 -4.19 -3.34
CA THR A 58 -17.41 -3.29 -4.14
C THR A 58 -18.33 -4.07 -5.11
N PRO A 59 -19.49 -3.52 -5.51
CA PRO A 59 -20.46 -4.21 -6.38
C PRO A 59 -19.87 -4.67 -7.72
N ASP A 60 -18.88 -3.92 -8.26
CA ASP A 60 -18.13 -4.28 -9.47
C ASP A 60 -17.06 -5.36 -9.22
N ALA A 61 -16.92 -5.82 -7.97
CA ALA A 61 -15.93 -6.77 -7.50
C ALA A 61 -14.46 -6.37 -7.76
N LYS A 62 -14.22 -5.10 -8.08
CA LYS A 62 -12.88 -4.59 -8.41
C LYS A 62 -12.06 -4.25 -7.18
N TYR A 63 -12.70 -3.76 -6.11
CA TYR A 63 -12.01 -3.26 -4.92
C TYR A 63 -12.42 -4.00 -3.66
N LEU A 64 -11.47 -4.04 -2.71
CA LEU A 64 -11.60 -4.55 -1.35
C LEU A 64 -11.35 -3.43 -0.36
N ALA A 65 -12.12 -3.39 0.72
CA ALA A 65 -11.99 -2.44 1.83
C ALA A 65 -12.37 -3.10 3.16
N PRO A 66 -12.02 -2.52 4.33
CA PRO A 66 -12.50 -3.01 5.63
C PRO A 66 -14.02 -2.88 5.79
N SER A 67 -14.62 -1.85 5.17
CA SER A 67 -16.07 -1.57 5.22
C SER A 67 -16.52 -0.78 4.00
N GLU A 68 -17.84 -0.73 3.75
CA GLU A 68 -18.43 0.11 2.72
C GLU A 68 -18.10 1.59 2.93
N LEU A 69 -18.19 2.05 4.18
CA LEU A 69 -17.89 3.44 4.52
C LEU A 69 -16.44 3.80 4.17
N THR A 70 -15.48 2.92 4.46
CA THR A 70 -14.07 3.10 4.08
C THR A 70 -13.93 3.14 2.57
N ALA A 71 -14.59 2.23 1.84
CA ALA A 71 -14.57 2.21 0.37
C ALA A 71 -15.09 3.50 -0.27
N MET A 72 -16.02 4.20 0.40
CA MET A 72 -16.60 5.47 -0.08
C MET A 72 -15.73 6.70 0.26
N ARG A 73 -15.02 6.68 1.39
CA ARG A 73 -14.28 7.84 1.92
C ARG A 73 -12.79 7.86 1.58
N THR A 74 -12.20 6.70 1.32
CA THR A 74 -10.78 6.60 1.00
C THR A 74 -10.49 7.11 -0.42
N ASP A 75 -9.42 7.87 -0.56
CA ASP A 75 -8.86 8.18 -1.87
C ASP A 75 -8.33 6.89 -2.51
N ARG A 76 -9.14 6.33 -3.41
CA ARG A 76 -8.84 5.06 -4.07
C ARG A 76 -7.57 5.11 -4.89
N ARG A 77 -7.36 6.22 -5.61
CA ARG A 77 -6.18 6.35 -6.47
C ARG A 77 -4.91 6.25 -5.65
N ASN A 78 -4.80 7.08 -4.63
CA ASN A 78 -3.62 7.11 -3.76
C ASN A 78 -3.39 5.78 -3.04
N SER A 79 -4.45 5.15 -2.52
CA SER A 79 -4.35 3.85 -1.87
C SER A 79 -3.90 2.74 -2.81
N VAL A 80 -4.47 2.66 -4.00
CA VAL A 80 -4.12 1.66 -5.02
C VAL A 80 -2.67 1.82 -5.48
N LEU A 81 -2.23 3.06 -5.75
CA LEU A 81 -0.85 3.34 -6.15
C LEU A 81 0.14 2.93 -5.04
N CYS A 82 -0.12 3.33 -3.79
CA CYS A 82 0.75 2.95 -2.67
C CYS A 82 0.75 1.43 -2.43
N PHE A 83 -0.35 0.73 -2.69
CA PHE A 83 -0.38 -0.71 -2.54
C PHE A 83 0.45 -1.43 -3.62
N TRP A 84 0.49 -0.92 -4.86
CA TRP A 84 1.43 -1.41 -5.88
C TRP A 84 2.88 -1.26 -5.42
N ALA A 85 3.25 -0.09 -4.93
CA ALA A 85 4.59 0.16 -4.40
C ALA A 85 4.92 -0.78 -3.21
N PHE A 86 3.96 -1.01 -2.31
CA PHE A 86 4.12 -1.95 -1.20
C PHE A 86 4.39 -3.38 -1.69
N ILE A 87 3.65 -3.86 -2.70
CA ILE A 87 3.88 -5.19 -3.28
C ILE A 87 5.32 -5.34 -3.77
N GLN A 88 5.89 -4.30 -4.37
CA GLN A 88 7.27 -4.29 -4.90
C GLN A 88 8.34 -4.46 -3.81
N ILE A 89 8.10 -3.89 -2.62
CA ILE A 89 9.10 -3.89 -1.54
C ILE A 89 8.79 -4.89 -0.42
N ARG A 90 7.66 -5.59 -0.46
CA ARG A 90 7.16 -6.47 0.62
C ARG A 90 8.18 -7.52 1.09
N ASP A 91 9.00 -8.05 0.16
CA ASP A 91 9.96 -9.11 0.47
C ASP A 91 11.15 -8.59 1.30
N LYS A 92 11.35 -7.26 1.34
CA LYS A 92 12.32 -6.58 2.20
C LYS A 92 11.74 -6.26 3.58
N ALA A 93 10.41 -6.25 3.72
CA ALA A 93 9.72 -5.83 4.94
C ALA A 93 9.91 -6.82 6.09
N GLN A 94 10.34 -6.32 7.23
CA GLN A 94 10.26 -7.03 8.51
C GLN A 94 8.96 -6.71 9.24
N ASP A 95 8.54 -5.45 9.15
CA ASP A 95 7.28 -4.94 9.68
C ASP A 95 6.81 -3.73 8.87
N PHE A 96 5.59 -3.29 9.13
CA PHE A 96 5.03 -2.08 8.53
C PHE A 96 3.96 -1.49 9.44
N CYS A 97 3.79 -0.18 9.38
CA CYS A 97 2.77 0.53 10.14
C CYS A 97 2.15 1.65 9.30
N MET A 98 1.01 2.17 9.78
CA MET A 98 0.44 3.39 9.22
C MET A 98 1.46 4.53 9.39
N GLY A 99 1.70 5.29 8.33
CA GLY A 99 2.54 6.48 8.36
C GLY A 99 1.80 7.71 8.89
N GLU A 100 2.55 8.77 9.15
CA GLU A 100 1.98 10.10 9.39
C GLU A 100 1.80 10.84 8.06
N PRO A 101 0.68 11.57 7.87
CA PRO A 101 0.45 12.29 6.63
C PRO A 101 1.64 13.23 6.26
N PRO A 102 2.06 13.24 4.98
CA PRO A 102 1.43 12.62 3.80
C PRO A 102 1.76 11.14 3.57
N THR A 103 2.56 10.50 4.43
CA THR A 103 2.91 9.08 4.34
C THR A 103 1.69 8.19 4.62
N ILE A 104 1.37 7.26 3.72
CA ILE A 104 0.31 6.26 3.98
C ILE A 104 0.84 5.13 4.85
N ILE A 105 2.03 4.63 4.54
CA ILE A 105 2.63 3.48 5.22
C ILE A 105 4.13 3.65 5.31
N THR A 106 4.69 3.29 6.46
CA THR A 106 6.13 3.10 6.66
C THR A 106 6.42 1.61 6.72
N VAL A 107 7.35 1.16 5.88
CA VAL A 107 7.80 -0.24 5.80
C VAL A 107 9.20 -0.33 6.37
N ALA A 108 9.34 -0.99 7.50
CA ALA A 108 10.62 -1.22 8.15
C ALA A 108 11.31 -2.45 7.58
N SER A 109 12.59 -2.32 7.19
CA SER A 109 13.47 -3.43 6.83
C SER A 109 14.64 -3.53 7.82
N LYS A 110 15.58 -4.43 7.56
CA LYS A 110 16.77 -4.59 8.42
C LYS A 110 17.64 -3.33 8.51
N SER A 111 17.77 -2.61 7.42
CA SER A 111 18.69 -1.48 7.28
C SER A 111 18.05 -0.19 6.83
N THR A 112 16.81 -0.24 6.34
CA THR A 112 16.19 0.88 5.67
C THR A 112 14.70 0.91 6.02
N ASP A 113 14.20 2.11 6.33
CA ASP A 113 12.78 2.35 6.49
C ASP A 113 12.29 3.05 5.20
N TYR A 114 11.18 2.57 4.63
CA TYR A 114 10.62 3.09 3.40
C TYR A 114 9.28 3.77 3.69
N ASP A 115 9.19 5.07 3.41
CA ASP A 115 7.96 5.83 3.50
C ASP A 115 7.28 5.89 2.13
N LEU A 116 6.07 5.34 2.05
CA LEU A 116 5.27 5.36 0.83
C LEU A 116 4.32 6.54 0.85
N ILE A 117 4.57 7.53 -0.02
CA ILE A 117 3.90 8.81 -0.06
C ILE A 117 3.22 8.97 -1.43
N PRO A 118 1.89 8.99 -1.52
CA PRO A 118 1.23 9.24 -2.79
C PRO A 118 1.45 10.69 -3.22
N LEU A 119 1.90 10.91 -4.44
CA LEU A 119 2.06 12.23 -5.01
C LEU A 119 0.74 12.64 -5.69
N SER A 120 0.04 13.55 -5.07
CA SER A 120 -1.20 14.16 -5.57
C SER A 120 -1.15 15.67 -5.40
N ARG A 121 -2.03 16.40 -6.07
CA ARG A 121 -2.10 17.86 -5.95
C ARG A 121 -2.34 18.30 -4.51
N GLU A 122 -3.15 17.53 -3.77
CA GLU A 122 -3.48 17.80 -2.38
C GLU A 122 -2.29 17.56 -1.44
N ASN A 123 -1.45 16.56 -1.75
CA ASN A 123 -0.32 16.17 -0.88
C ASN A 123 0.97 16.94 -1.14
N ILE A 124 1.13 17.57 -2.32
CA ILE A 124 2.35 18.32 -2.67
C ILE A 124 2.66 19.39 -1.63
N ALA A 125 1.65 20.12 -1.16
CA ALA A 125 1.85 21.16 -0.14
C ALA A 125 2.42 20.56 1.15
N LEU A 126 1.83 19.45 1.64
CA LEU A 126 2.31 18.75 2.83
C LEU A 126 3.72 18.19 2.67
N ILE A 127 4.06 17.68 1.47
CA ILE A 127 5.41 17.19 1.16
C ILE A 127 6.42 18.34 1.23
N ASN A 128 6.07 19.50 0.72
CA ASN A 128 6.93 20.68 0.72
C ASN A 128 7.05 21.34 2.10
N GLU A 129 6.07 21.16 2.97
CA GLU A 129 6.08 21.65 4.36
C GLU A 129 6.89 20.80 5.33
N GLN A 130 7.29 19.57 4.94
CA GLN A 130 8.14 18.74 5.80
C GLN A 130 9.46 19.44 6.12
N VAL A 131 9.69 19.73 7.41
CA VAL A 131 10.80 20.60 7.86
C VAL A 131 12.02 19.80 8.31
N GLU A 132 11.82 18.59 8.81
CA GLU A 132 12.87 17.78 9.40
C GLU A 132 13.62 16.98 8.35
N ASP A 133 14.93 16.89 8.51
CA ASP A 133 15.73 15.97 7.72
C ASP A 133 15.36 14.53 8.07
N MET A 134 15.17 13.72 7.04
CA MET A 134 14.89 12.30 7.23
C MET A 134 16.10 11.60 7.86
N PRO A 135 15.88 10.62 8.75
CA PRO A 135 16.96 9.77 9.22
C PRO A 135 17.75 9.19 8.04
N GLU A 136 19.07 9.07 8.17
CA GLU A 136 19.94 8.58 7.09
C GLU A 136 19.51 7.22 6.51
N ARG A 137 18.85 6.40 7.32
CA ARG A 137 18.35 5.10 6.90
C ARG A 137 16.96 5.14 6.25
N SER A 138 16.29 6.30 6.24
CA SER A 138 14.96 6.45 5.66
C SER A 138 15.05 6.78 4.17
N VAL A 139 14.13 6.20 3.40
CA VAL A 139 13.95 6.42 1.97
C VAL A 139 12.49 6.81 1.73
N ARG A 140 12.26 7.92 1.02
CA ARG A 140 10.91 8.32 0.62
C ARG A 140 10.65 7.87 -0.81
N TYR A 141 9.57 7.14 -0.98
CA TYR A 141 9.01 6.82 -2.28
C TYR A 141 7.81 7.72 -2.56
N LEU A 142 8.00 8.70 -3.44
CA LEU A 142 6.94 9.54 -3.98
C LEU A 142 6.26 8.79 -5.12
N ILE A 143 5.01 8.39 -4.92
CA ILE A 143 4.32 7.42 -5.78
C ILE A 143 3.27 8.12 -6.63
N THR A 144 3.34 7.96 -7.93
CA THR A 144 2.42 8.62 -8.86
C THR A 144 2.18 7.81 -10.14
N ASP A 145 1.08 8.07 -10.80
CA ASP A 145 0.76 7.70 -12.19
C ASP A 145 0.82 8.92 -13.15
N ASP A 146 1.17 10.11 -12.63
CA ASP A 146 1.33 11.34 -13.41
C ASP A 146 2.66 12.04 -13.07
N LEU A 147 3.67 11.85 -13.91
CA LEU A 147 5.00 12.43 -13.76
C LEU A 147 5.01 13.97 -13.74
N LYS A 148 3.95 14.64 -14.25
CA LYS A 148 3.85 16.08 -14.21
C LYS A 148 3.77 16.65 -12.80
N LEU A 149 3.29 15.84 -11.85
CA LEU A 149 3.18 16.24 -10.45
C LEU A 149 4.55 16.44 -9.79
N ILE A 150 5.60 15.80 -10.31
CA ILE A 150 6.97 15.93 -9.78
C ILE A 150 7.46 17.37 -9.81
N SER A 151 7.05 18.16 -10.80
CA SER A 151 7.43 19.56 -10.91
C SER A 151 6.95 20.44 -9.75
N GLY A 152 5.93 19.99 -9.01
CA GLY A 152 5.41 20.66 -7.82
C GLY A 152 6.18 20.33 -6.54
N VAL A 153 7.09 19.34 -6.57
CA VAL A 153 7.90 18.96 -5.40
C VAL A 153 9.14 19.87 -5.35
N GLU A 154 9.07 20.88 -4.48
CA GLU A 154 10.14 21.87 -4.28
C GLU A 154 11.16 21.37 -3.27
N ARG A 155 10.69 20.64 -2.23
CA ARG A 155 11.55 20.11 -1.17
C ARG A 155 11.92 18.66 -1.46
N ARG A 156 13.22 18.42 -1.65
CA ARG A 156 13.81 17.11 -1.94
C ARG A 156 14.79 16.73 -0.84
N PHE A 157 14.81 15.44 -0.50
CA PHE A 157 15.79 14.87 0.41
C PHE A 157 16.72 13.94 -0.38
N ARG A 158 17.91 13.70 0.15
CA ARG A 158 18.96 12.89 -0.50
C ARG A 158 18.49 11.49 -0.93
N ASN A 159 17.52 10.91 -0.21
CA ASN A 159 17.02 9.55 -0.44
C ASN A 159 15.58 9.57 -0.99
N ASP A 160 15.25 10.53 -1.84
CA ASP A 160 13.96 10.61 -2.50
C ASP A 160 13.99 9.89 -3.83
N TYR A 161 12.99 9.05 -4.05
CA TYR A 161 12.75 8.37 -5.30
C TYR A 161 11.31 8.56 -5.74
N VAL A 162 11.09 8.64 -7.04
CA VAL A 162 9.74 8.56 -7.62
C VAL A 162 9.48 7.15 -8.10
N LEU A 163 8.35 6.58 -7.67
CA LEU A 163 7.79 5.37 -8.24
C LEU A 163 6.63 5.75 -9.15
N HIS A 164 6.87 5.64 -10.45
CA HIS A 164 5.84 5.83 -11.47
C HIS A 164 5.13 4.50 -11.71
N ILE A 165 3.84 4.45 -11.38
CA ILE A 165 3.01 3.26 -11.52
C ILE A 165 2.21 3.37 -12.80
N GLN A 166 2.39 2.42 -13.69
CA GLN A 166 1.63 2.30 -14.94
C GLN A 166 0.26 1.61 -14.71
N ASP A 167 -0.65 1.71 -15.66
CA ASP A 167 -2.03 1.16 -15.57
C ASP A 167 -2.07 -0.36 -15.32
N ASP A 168 -1.08 -1.09 -15.81
CA ASP A 168 -0.93 -2.53 -15.61
C ASP A 168 -0.27 -2.91 -14.27
N GLY A 169 0.28 -1.91 -13.54
CA GLY A 169 0.99 -2.05 -12.28
C GLY A 169 2.50 -2.20 -12.43
N GLU A 170 3.07 -2.05 -13.63
CA GLU A 170 4.51 -1.92 -13.80
C GLU A 170 5.03 -0.66 -13.12
N ILE A 171 6.23 -0.73 -12.56
CA ILE A 171 6.82 0.33 -11.75
C ILE A 171 8.17 0.75 -12.35
N GLU A 172 8.25 2.02 -12.71
CA GLU A 172 9.50 2.68 -13.06
C GLU A 172 10.00 3.50 -11.88
N THR A 173 11.29 3.43 -11.60
CA THR A 173 11.91 4.14 -10.46
C THR A 173 12.85 5.24 -10.98
N TYR A 174 12.67 6.46 -10.47
CA TYR A 174 13.51 7.60 -10.77
C TYR A 174 14.11 8.15 -9.46
N GLU A 175 15.38 8.53 -9.50
CA GLU A 175 16.07 9.27 -8.44
C GLU A 175 15.78 10.76 -8.62
N LEU A 176 15.49 11.48 -7.50
CA LEU A 176 15.15 12.92 -7.51
C LEU A 176 16.34 13.81 -7.21
#